data_6f52767a83069f505ce49a0b4e52f4ec
#
_entry.id   6f52767a83069f505ce49a0b4e52f4ec
#
_cell.length_a   1.000
_cell.length_b   1.000
_cell.length_c   1.000
_cell.angle_alpha   90.00
_cell.angle_beta   90.00
_cell.angle_gamma   90.00
#
_symmetry.space_group_name_H-M   'P 1'
#
loop_
_entity.id
_entity.type
_entity.pdbx_description
1 polymer ?
#
loop_
_entity_poly.entity_id
_entity_poly.type
_entity_poly.pdbx_seq_one_letter_code
_entity_poly.pdbx_strand_id
1 'polypeptide(L)'
;MAILELEDVDLEPLVLDGMEVPRILYHGPPPFTMLKFDGQEYHYERSFPVKGHGASLPNFLRDRMAEGKKPLLVERTDRFYVYLS
;
A
#
# COMPACT_ATOMS: atom_id res chain seq x y z
N MET A 1 12.64 14.01 -9.36
CA MET A 1 11.49 13.32 -8.78
C MET A 1 11.78 11.83 -8.72
N ALA A 2 11.60 11.24 -7.56
CA ALA A 2 11.92 9.83 -7.38
C ALA A 2 10.68 8.98 -7.64
N ILE A 3 10.81 8.05 -8.57
CA ILE A 3 9.76 7.07 -8.85
C ILE A 3 10.38 5.70 -8.58
N LEU A 4 9.71 4.92 -7.77
CA LEU A 4 10.14 3.55 -7.53
C LEU A 4 9.40 2.65 -8.50
N GLU A 5 10.14 1.97 -9.35
CA GLU A 5 9.56 0.96 -10.23
C GLU A 5 9.76 -0.40 -9.59
N LEU A 6 8.66 -1.11 -9.42
CA LEU A 6 8.68 -2.44 -8.84
C LEU A 6 8.30 -3.44 -9.92
N GLU A 7 9.27 -4.28 -10.27
CA GLU A 7 9.07 -5.39 -11.19
C GLU A 7 9.53 -6.66 -10.49
N ASP A 8 8.86 -7.74 -10.75
CA ASP A 8 9.23 -9.06 -10.22
C ASP A 8 9.29 -9.10 -8.68
N VAL A 9 8.50 -8.25 -8.02
CA VAL A 9 8.39 -8.31 -6.57
C VAL A 9 7.27 -9.27 -6.19
N ASP A 10 7.48 -9.98 -5.09
CA ASP A 10 6.48 -10.89 -4.59
C ASP A 10 5.37 -10.12 -3.91
N LEU A 11 4.17 -10.27 -4.45
CA LEU A 11 2.98 -9.78 -3.77
C LEU A 11 2.56 -10.80 -2.74
N GLU A 12 2.39 -10.34 -1.52
CA GLU A 12 1.83 -11.14 -0.45
C GLU A 12 0.54 -10.49 -0.01
N PRO A 13 -0.60 -10.85 -0.62
CA PRO A 13 -1.86 -10.21 -0.29
C PRO A 13 -2.17 -10.32 1.19
N LEU A 14 -2.68 -9.24 1.74
CA LEU A 14 -3.05 -9.17 3.15
C LEU A 14 -4.56 -9.14 3.26
N VAL A 15 -5.11 -9.96 4.14
CA VAL A 15 -6.55 -9.96 4.40
C VAL A 15 -6.81 -9.07 5.60
N LEU A 16 -7.56 -7.99 5.38
CA LEU A 16 -7.94 -7.05 6.43
C LEU A 16 -9.46 -6.99 6.49
N ASP A 17 -10.02 -7.42 7.60
CA ASP A 17 -11.47 -7.35 7.82
C ASP A 17 -12.26 -7.90 6.63
N GLY A 18 -11.80 -9.04 6.12
CA GLY A 18 -12.44 -9.71 4.99
C GLY A 18 -12.07 -9.18 3.61
N MET A 19 -11.27 -8.13 3.54
CA MET A 19 -10.78 -7.58 2.27
C MET A 19 -9.39 -8.12 1.97
N GLU A 20 -9.19 -8.55 0.73
CA GLU A 20 -7.85 -8.91 0.28
C GLU A 20 -7.23 -7.71 -0.41
N VAL A 21 -6.08 -7.27 0.07
CA VAL A 21 -5.38 -6.09 -0.44
C VAL A 21 -3.97 -6.48 -0.86
N PRO A 22 -3.53 -6.07 -2.05
CA PRO A 22 -2.15 -6.36 -2.46
C PRO A 22 -1.15 -5.72 -1.50
N ARG A 23 -0.15 -6.47 -1.11
CA ARG A 23 0.89 -5.98 -0.21
C ARG A 23 2.25 -6.38 -0.72
N ILE A 24 3.20 -5.45 -0.64
CA ILE A 24 4.59 -5.66 -0.99
C ILE A 24 5.43 -5.47 0.26
N LEU A 25 6.33 -6.40 0.52
CA LEU A 25 7.32 -6.25 1.58
C LEU A 25 8.52 -5.51 1.00
N TYR A 26 8.87 -4.39 1.61
CA TYR A 26 9.90 -3.53 1.06
C TYR A 26 10.93 -3.20 2.14
N HIS A 27 12.20 -3.37 1.82
CA HIS A 27 13.30 -3.17 2.75
C HIS A 27 14.24 -2.03 2.36
N GLY A 28 13.87 -1.27 1.36
CA GLY A 28 14.70 -0.19 0.86
C GLY A 28 14.57 1.11 1.66
N PRO A 29 15.04 2.22 1.09
CA PRO A 29 14.94 3.55 1.71
C PRO A 29 13.48 3.98 1.88
N PRO A 30 13.23 5.13 2.54
CA PRO A 30 11.86 5.62 2.74
C PRO A 30 11.05 5.60 1.45
N PRO A 31 9.74 5.32 1.53
CA PRO A 31 8.93 5.20 0.34
C PRO A 31 8.90 6.50 -0.46
N PHE A 32 8.78 6.35 -1.75
CA PHE A 32 8.67 7.48 -2.68
C PHE A 32 7.24 7.99 -2.69
N THR A 33 7.06 9.23 -3.18
CA THR A 33 5.73 9.81 -3.31
C THR A 33 4.90 9.10 -4.38
N MET A 34 5.58 8.43 -5.30
CA MET A 34 4.92 7.69 -6.36
C MET A 34 5.71 6.41 -6.62
N LEU A 35 4.99 5.33 -6.89
CA LEU A 35 5.63 4.10 -7.34
C LEU A 35 4.89 3.57 -8.56
N LYS A 36 5.59 2.76 -9.33
CA LYS A 36 5.03 2.12 -10.50
C LYS A 36 5.14 0.62 -10.30
N PHE A 37 4.03 -0.07 -10.38
CA PHE A 37 4.00 -1.51 -10.20
C PHE A 37 3.13 -2.11 -11.30
N ASP A 38 3.70 -3.06 -12.03
CA ASP A 38 3.02 -3.79 -13.10
C ASP A 38 2.40 -2.82 -14.12
N GLY A 39 3.13 -1.76 -14.45
CA GLY A 39 2.69 -0.77 -15.41
C GLY A 39 1.69 0.26 -14.90
N GLN A 40 1.26 0.12 -13.65
CA GLN A 40 0.28 1.01 -13.04
C GLN A 40 0.97 1.97 -12.08
N GLU A 41 0.62 3.26 -12.17
CA GLU A 41 1.15 4.27 -11.25
C GLU A 41 0.30 4.34 -9.99
N TYR A 42 0.98 4.38 -8.84
CA TYR A 42 0.33 4.51 -7.53
C TYR A 42 0.95 5.70 -6.82
N HIS A 43 0.11 6.48 -6.15
CA HIS A 43 0.53 7.68 -5.43
C HIS A 43 0.39 7.47 -3.93
N TYR A 44 1.39 7.92 -3.19
CA TYR A 44 1.36 7.80 -1.73
C TYR A 44 0.24 8.65 -1.15
N GLU A 45 -0.51 8.06 -0.23
CA GLU A 45 -1.63 8.74 0.42
C GLU A 45 -1.35 8.96 1.89
N ARG A 46 -1.12 7.89 2.64
CA ARG A 46 -0.80 8.00 4.06
C ARG A 46 -0.24 6.67 4.58
N SER A 47 0.23 6.69 5.82
CA SER A 47 0.75 5.49 6.45
C SER A 47 0.00 5.16 7.73
N PHE A 48 0.08 3.88 8.11
CA PHE A 48 -0.52 3.36 9.34
C PHE A 48 0.48 2.45 10.02
N PRO A 49 0.46 2.35 11.36
CA PRO A 49 1.32 1.38 12.03
C PRO A 49 0.86 -0.05 11.70
N VAL A 50 1.82 -0.96 11.59
CA VAL A 50 1.50 -2.38 11.37
C VAL A 50 0.73 -2.93 12.55
N LYS A 51 1.10 -2.51 13.77
CA LYS A 51 0.41 -2.88 14.99
C LYS A 51 -0.29 -1.65 15.55
N GLY A 52 -1.54 -1.83 15.95
CA GLY A 52 -2.27 -0.76 16.59
C GLY A 52 -3.06 0.13 15.65
N HIS A 53 -3.15 -0.21 14.36
CA HIS A 53 -3.98 0.57 13.44
C HIS A 53 -5.48 0.35 13.71
N GLY A 54 -5.85 -0.77 14.36
CA GLY A 54 -7.25 -1.07 14.64
C GLY A 54 -8.09 -1.10 13.38
N ALA A 55 -9.26 -0.48 13.45
CA ALA A 55 -10.17 -0.39 12.31
C ALA A 55 -9.81 0.75 11.36
N SER A 56 -8.84 1.59 11.70
CA SER A 56 -8.49 2.77 10.88
C SER A 56 -8.04 2.40 9.49
N LEU A 57 -7.14 1.42 9.39
CA LEU A 57 -6.61 1.00 8.10
C LEU A 57 -7.68 0.35 7.21
N PRO A 58 -8.41 -0.69 7.67
CA PRO A 58 -9.43 -1.27 6.80
C PRO A 58 -10.53 -0.28 6.43
N ASN A 59 -10.94 0.60 7.34
CA ASN A 59 -11.94 1.61 7.02
C ASN A 59 -11.45 2.59 5.96
N PHE A 60 -10.21 3.04 6.08
CA PHE A 60 -9.61 3.93 5.09
C PHE A 60 -9.58 3.27 3.71
N LEU A 61 -9.14 2.02 3.65
CA LEU A 61 -9.06 1.29 2.39
C LEU A 61 -10.44 1.08 1.78
N ARG A 62 -11.41 0.72 2.62
CA ARG A 62 -12.78 0.49 2.16
C ARG A 62 -13.37 1.76 1.54
N ASP A 63 -13.13 2.91 2.19
CA ASP A 63 -13.61 4.19 1.69
C ASP A 63 -12.97 4.54 0.34
N ARG A 64 -11.66 4.30 0.20
CA ARG A 64 -10.96 4.61 -1.04
C ARG A 64 -11.41 3.69 -2.17
N MET A 65 -11.61 2.41 -1.86
CA MET A 65 -12.10 1.45 -2.86
C MET A 65 -13.51 1.80 -3.32
N ALA A 66 -14.33 2.32 -2.42
CA ALA A 66 -15.68 2.78 -2.77
C ALA A 66 -15.65 3.96 -3.74
N GLU A 67 -14.54 4.72 -3.75
CA GLU A 67 -14.33 5.81 -4.70
C GLU A 67 -13.77 5.33 -6.03
N GLY A 68 -13.58 4.03 -6.19
CA GLY A 68 -13.03 3.45 -7.40
C GLY A 68 -11.52 3.41 -7.45
N LYS A 69 -10.84 3.72 -6.35
CA LYS A 69 -9.38 3.69 -6.29
C LYS A 69 -8.87 2.30 -5.99
N LYS A 70 -7.67 2.01 -6.46
CA LYS A 70 -7.03 0.71 -6.23
C LYS A 70 -5.90 0.88 -5.23
N PRO A 71 -5.99 0.23 -4.07
CA PRO A 71 -4.95 0.35 -3.06
C PRO A 71 -3.79 -0.62 -3.30
N LEU A 72 -2.60 -0.19 -2.88
CA LEU A 72 -1.43 -1.05 -2.82
C LEU A 72 -0.73 -0.71 -1.51
N LEU A 73 -0.49 -1.73 -0.69
CA LEU A 73 0.20 -1.54 0.57
C LEU A 73 1.68 -1.86 0.41
N VAL A 74 2.53 -1.00 0.95
CA VAL A 74 3.96 -1.26 1.03
C VAL A 74 4.29 -1.37 2.51
N GLU A 75 4.62 -2.56 2.95
CA GLU A 75 4.98 -2.79 4.34
C GLU A 75 6.49 -2.62 4.52
N ARG A 76 6.86 -1.73 5.42
CA ARG A 76 8.23 -1.59 5.88
C ARG A 76 8.21 -1.86 7.38
N THR A 77 9.32 -2.23 7.92
CA THR A 77 9.57 -2.55 9.33
C THR A 77 8.35 -2.57 10.25
N ASP A 78 7.71 -1.42 10.49
CA ASP A 78 6.61 -1.29 11.44
C ASP A 78 5.45 -0.44 10.91
N ARG A 79 5.45 -0.10 9.62
CA ARG A 79 4.40 0.72 9.03
C ARG A 79 3.94 0.20 7.68
N PHE A 80 2.64 0.38 7.44
CA PHE A 80 2.06 0.19 6.13
C PHE A 80 1.96 1.56 5.45
N TYR A 81 2.49 1.67 4.25
CA TYR A 81 2.34 2.87 3.43
C TYR A 81 1.29 2.59 2.39
N VAL A 82 0.24 3.40 2.35
CA VAL A 82 -0.88 3.19 1.44
C VAL A 82 -0.66 4.02 0.19
N TYR A 83 -0.64 3.35 -0.94
CA TYR A 83 -0.56 3.95 -2.25
C TYR A 83 -1.85 3.69 -2.99
N LEU A 84 -2.31 4.68 -3.75
CA LEU A 84 -3.57 4.57 -4.48
C LEU A 84 -3.37 4.88 -5.96
N SER A 85 -4.07 4.15 -6.76
CA SER A 85 -4.08 4.32 -8.21
C SER A 85 -5.40 4.94 -8.67
#